data_0e29db5f8e6b22970cce7330eec15541
#
_entry.id   0e29db5f8e6b22970cce7330eec15541
#
_cell.length_a   1.000
_cell.length_b   1.000
_cell.length_c   1.000
_cell.angle_alpha   90.00
_cell.angle_beta   90.00
_cell.angle_gamma   90.00
#
_symmetry.space_group_name_H-M   'P 1'
#
loop_
_entity.id
_entity.type
_entity.pdbx_description
1 polymer ?
#
loop_
_entity_poly.entity_id
_entity_poly.type
_entity_poly.pdbx_seq_one_letter_code
_entity_poly.pdbx_strand_id
1 'polypeptide(L)'
;MKKILVILLVALCAVCAFANGSEEQVAGGELIIYSPNSDKLLEAADVFAAKYGIDVQVLSMGTGECLERIVNEAGNPQADLMYGGVNFANGNKYKDYFEQYTAKNDNKLPKAYQCQNGCVTKYCLDGSGCLIVNKAVCTKLGIDPNSIKGYADLLKPELKGHIAMGNPAASSSAWAELTNMLAVMGKKPYDEKAWEFVEKFVKQLNGTILSSSSAIYKGTNNGEYAVGVSYEDPLVGLLVDGATGINVVYPAEGAVWLPAGAAIIKGAKNMDNAKLFLDWLISDEGQQEVAKSTARPVNPKIQNTAKEFIPFSKIKVAYEDYDLCANNKDAWCARWNEIVAKSK
;
A
#
# COMPACT_ATOMS: atom_id res chain seq x y z
N MET A 1 -74.33 17.36 -34.49
CA MET A 1 -74.04 16.16 -33.71
C MET A 1 -73.13 15.25 -34.52
N LYS A 2 -71.85 15.56 -34.66
CA LYS A 2 -70.85 14.68 -35.27
C LYS A 2 -69.59 14.89 -34.53
N LYS A 3 -69.11 13.83 -33.84
CA LYS A 3 -67.84 13.81 -33.18
C LYS A 3 -66.74 13.61 -34.19
N ILE A 4 -65.82 14.56 -34.29
CA ILE A 4 -64.64 14.47 -35.13
C ILE A 4 -63.52 13.99 -34.22
N LEU A 5 -62.99 12.78 -34.50
CA LEU A 5 -61.83 12.18 -33.88
C LEU A 5 -60.59 12.68 -34.62
N VAL A 6 -59.77 13.48 -33.96
CA VAL A 6 -58.49 13.91 -34.50
C VAL A 6 -57.41 12.94 -34.03
N ILE A 7 -56.91 12.14 -34.96
CA ILE A 7 -55.75 11.28 -34.76
C ILE A 7 -54.49 12.12 -35.04
N LEU A 8 -53.74 12.44 -33.97
CA LEU A 8 -52.44 13.10 -34.08
C LEU A 8 -51.36 12.06 -34.37
N LEU A 9 -50.86 12.02 -35.59
CA LEU A 9 -49.73 11.19 -35.99
C LEU A 9 -48.43 11.92 -35.59
N VAL A 10 -47.81 11.48 -34.53
CA VAL A 10 -46.47 11.98 -34.16
C VAL A 10 -45.44 11.24 -34.98
N ALA A 11 -44.90 11.93 -35.99
CA ALA A 11 -43.74 11.43 -36.73
C ALA A 11 -42.48 11.48 -35.87
N LEU A 12 -41.99 10.32 -35.47
CA LEU A 12 -40.72 10.14 -34.75
C LEU A 12 -39.57 10.29 -35.75
N CYS A 13 -39.00 11.50 -35.88
CA CYS A 13 -37.74 11.68 -36.59
C CYS A 13 -36.61 11.04 -35.78
N ALA A 14 -36.19 9.86 -36.17
CA ALA A 14 -34.95 9.26 -35.68
C ALA A 14 -33.77 10.04 -36.28
N VAL A 15 -33.21 10.95 -35.51
CA VAL A 15 -31.90 11.53 -35.81
C VAL A 15 -30.86 10.53 -35.32
N CYS A 16 -30.30 9.74 -36.25
CA CYS A 16 -29.08 8.96 -35.97
C CYS A 16 -27.90 9.92 -35.87
N ALA A 17 -27.63 10.41 -34.68
CA ALA A 17 -26.33 11.00 -34.36
C ALA A 17 -25.35 9.85 -34.13
N PHE A 18 -24.49 9.60 -35.10
CA PHE A 18 -23.29 8.80 -34.87
C PHE A 18 -22.35 9.58 -33.93
N ALA A 19 -22.52 9.42 -32.62
CA ALA A 19 -21.53 9.79 -31.65
C ALA A 19 -20.63 8.57 -31.48
N ASN A 20 -19.38 8.68 -31.90
CA ASN A 20 -18.29 7.80 -31.43
C ASN A 20 -18.06 8.12 -29.93
N GLY A 21 -18.95 7.60 -29.11
CA GLY A 21 -18.79 7.57 -27.66
C GLY A 21 -18.49 6.14 -27.26
N SER A 22 -17.35 5.92 -26.63
CA SER A 22 -17.16 4.73 -25.83
C SER A 22 -18.38 4.55 -24.93
N GLU A 23 -19.07 3.41 -25.03
CA GLU A 23 -20.17 3.06 -24.14
C GLU A 23 -19.63 3.14 -22.69
N GLU A 24 -20.05 4.17 -21.96
CA GLU A 24 -19.90 4.18 -20.51
C GLU A 24 -20.79 3.06 -19.97
N GLN A 25 -20.16 2.00 -19.52
CA GLN A 25 -20.82 0.87 -18.90
C GLN A 25 -21.41 1.37 -17.58
N VAL A 26 -22.71 1.63 -17.55
CA VAL A 26 -23.44 1.93 -16.30
C VAL A 26 -23.47 0.62 -15.50
N ALA A 27 -22.54 0.47 -14.57
CA ALA A 27 -22.38 -0.78 -13.86
C ALA A 27 -23.50 -0.99 -12.82
N GLY A 28 -23.63 -0.14 -11.84
CA GLY A 28 -24.55 -0.36 -10.70
C GLY A 28 -24.21 -1.64 -9.90
N GLY A 29 -24.97 -1.89 -8.85
CA GLY A 29 -24.75 -3.06 -7.98
C GLY A 29 -23.78 -2.79 -6.84
N GLU A 30 -23.12 -3.83 -6.33
CA GLU A 30 -22.30 -3.80 -5.11
C GLU A 30 -20.86 -4.23 -5.40
N LEU A 31 -19.92 -3.79 -4.57
CA LEU A 31 -18.55 -4.28 -4.52
C LEU A 31 -18.03 -4.27 -3.08
N ILE A 32 -17.69 -5.42 -2.53
CA ILE A 32 -17.17 -5.57 -1.17
C ILE A 32 -15.66 -5.75 -1.22
N ILE A 33 -14.92 -4.91 -0.51
CA ILE A 33 -13.47 -4.83 -0.54
C ILE A 33 -12.88 -5.09 0.85
N TYR A 34 -11.90 -6.00 0.96
CA TYR A 34 -11.01 -6.10 2.10
C TYR A 34 -9.75 -5.28 1.84
N SER A 35 -9.37 -4.40 2.78
CA SER A 35 -8.23 -3.52 2.53
C SER A 35 -7.41 -3.19 3.77
N PRO A 36 -6.06 -3.28 3.67
CA PRO A 36 -5.13 -2.74 4.65
C PRO A 36 -4.63 -1.32 4.31
N ASN A 37 -5.16 -0.71 3.24
CA ASN A 37 -4.71 0.60 2.77
C ASN A 37 -5.02 1.72 3.79
N SER A 38 -4.27 2.82 3.68
CA SER A 38 -4.56 4.06 4.39
C SER A 38 -5.85 4.72 3.89
N ASP A 39 -6.47 5.54 4.75
CA ASP A 39 -7.71 6.25 4.42
C ASP A 39 -7.58 7.07 3.13
N LYS A 40 -6.44 7.75 2.95
CA LYS A 40 -6.16 8.56 1.74
C LYS A 40 -6.14 7.74 0.46
N LEU A 41 -5.65 6.53 0.50
CA LEU A 41 -5.61 5.66 -0.68
C LEU A 41 -6.98 5.04 -0.97
N LEU A 42 -7.82 4.88 0.07
CA LEU A 42 -9.19 4.39 -0.08
C LEU A 42 -10.12 5.40 -0.76
N GLU A 43 -9.82 6.71 -0.73
CA GLU A 43 -10.59 7.74 -1.43
C GLU A 43 -10.75 7.44 -2.94
N ALA A 44 -9.79 6.73 -3.55
CA ALA A 44 -9.92 6.29 -4.94
C ALA A 44 -11.11 5.32 -5.16
N ALA A 45 -11.43 4.50 -4.16
CA ALA A 45 -12.59 3.60 -4.24
C ALA A 45 -13.92 4.39 -4.17
N ASP A 46 -13.98 5.49 -3.43
CA ASP A 46 -15.15 6.38 -3.37
C ASP A 46 -15.39 7.07 -4.73
N VAL A 47 -14.32 7.51 -5.39
CA VAL A 47 -14.41 8.11 -6.75
C VAL A 47 -14.90 7.08 -7.75
N PHE A 48 -14.41 5.85 -7.69
CA PHE A 48 -14.90 4.75 -8.50
C PHE A 48 -16.38 4.47 -8.26
N ALA A 49 -16.80 4.39 -6.99
CA ALA A 49 -18.18 4.18 -6.57
C ALA A 49 -19.11 5.23 -7.19
N ALA A 50 -18.76 6.51 -7.04
CA ALA A 50 -19.53 7.64 -7.56
C ALA A 50 -19.61 7.62 -9.09
N LYS A 51 -18.52 7.28 -9.78
CA LYS A 51 -18.46 7.25 -11.25
C LYS A 51 -19.37 6.20 -11.85
N TYR A 52 -19.37 4.99 -11.28
CA TYR A 52 -20.06 3.82 -11.86
C TYR A 52 -21.39 3.51 -11.19
N GLY A 53 -21.81 4.29 -10.18
CA GLY A 53 -23.04 4.06 -9.43
C GLY A 53 -23.04 2.74 -8.67
N ILE A 54 -21.87 2.27 -8.24
CA ILE A 54 -21.68 1.02 -7.51
C ILE A 54 -21.67 1.32 -6.01
N ASP A 55 -22.39 0.52 -5.20
CA ASP A 55 -22.28 0.56 -3.74
C ASP A 55 -20.99 -0.15 -3.31
N VAL A 56 -19.96 0.62 -3.00
CA VAL A 56 -18.65 0.10 -2.58
C VAL A 56 -18.56 0.08 -1.06
N GLN A 57 -18.37 -1.12 -0.50
CA GLN A 57 -18.19 -1.32 0.93
C GLN A 57 -16.75 -1.76 1.21
N VAL A 58 -16.02 -0.95 1.98
CA VAL A 58 -14.63 -1.27 2.37
C VAL A 58 -14.57 -1.72 3.82
N LEU A 59 -14.04 -2.93 4.04
CA LEU A 59 -13.71 -3.44 5.37
C LEU A 59 -12.20 -3.29 5.58
N SER A 60 -11.83 -2.28 6.37
CA SER A 60 -10.43 -1.99 6.70
C SER A 60 -9.91 -2.89 7.79
N MET A 61 -8.81 -3.62 7.52
CA MET A 61 -8.16 -4.52 8.46
C MET A 61 -6.71 -4.78 8.04
N GLY A 62 -5.89 -5.37 8.91
CA GLY A 62 -4.50 -5.68 8.57
C GLY A 62 -4.36 -6.72 7.45
N THR A 63 -3.25 -6.68 6.70
CA THR A 63 -3.00 -7.61 5.59
C THR A 63 -3.15 -9.08 6.01
N GLY A 64 -2.62 -9.45 7.18
CA GLY A 64 -2.71 -10.81 7.70
C GLY A 64 -4.15 -11.23 7.93
N GLU A 65 -4.96 -10.36 8.51
CA GLU A 65 -6.37 -10.59 8.77
C GLU A 65 -7.18 -10.71 7.47
N CYS A 66 -6.91 -9.84 6.48
CA CYS A 66 -7.51 -9.96 5.14
C CYS A 66 -7.27 -11.35 4.54
N LEU A 67 -6.00 -11.80 4.53
CA LEU A 67 -5.62 -13.08 3.95
C LEU A 67 -6.19 -14.27 4.72
N GLU A 68 -6.21 -14.21 6.04
CA GLU A 68 -6.82 -15.24 6.89
C GLU A 68 -8.32 -15.37 6.62
N ARG A 69 -9.03 -14.24 6.52
CA ARG A 69 -10.46 -14.25 6.16
C ARG A 69 -10.70 -14.85 4.78
N ILE A 70 -9.94 -14.44 3.77
CA ILE A 70 -10.05 -14.98 2.41
C ILE A 70 -9.88 -16.50 2.40
N VAL A 71 -8.91 -17.04 3.15
CA VAL A 71 -8.70 -18.49 3.26
C VAL A 71 -9.87 -19.16 3.98
N ASN A 72 -10.34 -18.61 5.09
CA ASN A 72 -11.42 -19.20 5.88
C ASN A 72 -12.77 -19.12 5.16
N GLU A 73 -12.97 -18.12 4.31
CA GLU A 73 -14.20 -17.87 3.55
C GLU A 73 -14.17 -18.49 2.13
N ALA A 74 -13.13 -19.24 1.75
CA ALA A 74 -12.90 -19.72 0.37
C ALA A 74 -14.09 -20.50 -0.24
N GLY A 75 -14.91 -21.19 0.60
CA GLY A 75 -16.12 -21.89 0.13
C GLY A 75 -17.33 -20.97 -0.09
N ASN A 76 -17.32 -19.76 0.46
CA ASN A 76 -18.38 -18.76 0.37
C ASN A 76 -17.81 -17.36 0.65
N PRO A 77 -17.08 -16.75 -0.29
CA PRO A 77 -16.44 -15.45 -0.10
C PRO A 77 -17.43 -14.37 0.32
N GLN A 78 -17.04 -13.56 1.30
CA GLN A 78 -17.85 -12.45 1.81
C GLN A 78 -17.37 -11.11 1.24
N ALA A 79 -16.26 -11.09 0.51
CA ALA A 79 -15.78 -9.95 -0.25
C ALA A 79 -15.39 -10.37 -1.67
N ASP A 80 -15.31 -9.38 -2.54
CA ASP A 80 -15.03 -9.56 -3.98
C ASP A 80 -13.58 -9.28 -4.31
N LEU A 81 -12.95 -8.37 -3.56
CA LEU A 81 -11.64 -7.85 -3.88
C LEU A 81 -10.79 -7.67 -2.61
N MET A 82 -9.50 -7.96 -2.70
CA MET A 82 -8.49 -7.46 -1.77
C MET A 82 -7.77 -6.28 -2.42
N TYR A 83 -7.92 -5.08 -1.86
CA TYR A 83 -7.32 -3.85 -2.34
C TYR A 83 -6.18 -3.40 -1.43
N GLY A 84 -4.94 -3.67 -1.83
CA GLY A 84 -3.74 -3.49 -1.03
C GLY A 84 -3.29 -4.76 -0.32
N GLY A 85 -2.04 -4.76 0.19
CA GLY A 85 -1.44 -5.89 0.91
C GLY A 85 -1.08 -7.11 0.05
N VAL A 86 -1.46 -7.13 -1.24
CA VAL A 86 -1.12 -8.21 -2.17
C VAL A 86 0.18 -7.85 -2.89
N ASN A 87 1.29 -8.02 -2.19
CA ASN A 87 2.62 -7.91 -2.79
C ASN A 87 3.01 -9.21 -3.53
N PHE A 88 4.22 -9.26 -4.10
CA PHE A 88 4.71 -10.42 -4.83
C PHE A 88 4.64 -11.72 -4.00
N ALA A 89 5.10 -11.69 -2.76
CA ALA A 89 5.13 -12.86 -1.88
C ALA A 89 3.72 -13.35 -1.52
N ASN A 90 2.84 -12.44 -1.11
CA ASN A 90 1.46 -12.79 -0.78
C ASN A 90 0.67 -13.24 -2.01
N GLY A 91 0.85 -12.57 -3.15
CA GLY A 91 0.21 -12.95 -4.41
C GLY A 91 0.57 -14.35 -4.87
N ASN A 92 1.82 -14.78 -4.71
CA ASN A 92 2.24 -16.14 -5.04
C ASN A 92 1.80 -17.17 -4.01
N LYS A 93 1.93 -16.87 -2.71
CA LYS A 93 1.53 -17.79 -1.62
C LYS A 93 0.04 -18.09 -1.63
N TYR A 94 -0.79 -17.11 -1.92
CA TYR A 94 -2.26 -17.21 -1.86
C TYR A 94 -2.93 -17.23 -3.23
N LYS A 95 -2.18 -17.49 -4.33
CA LYS A 95 -2.69 -17.47 -5.71
C LYS A 95 -3.92 -18.32 -5.94
N ASP A 96 -4.07 -19.43 -5.22
CA ASP A 96 -5.19 -20.36 -5.39
C ASP A 96 -6.50 -19.80 -4.81
N TYR A 97 -6.43 -18.75 -4.01
CA TYR A 97 -7.56 -18.01 -3.43
C TYR A 97 -7.91 -16.74 -4.21
N PHE A 98 -7.16 -16.42 -5.27
CA PHE A 98 -7.44 -15.30 -6.14
C PHE A 98 -7.87 -15.77 -7.52
N GLU A 99 -8.75 -14.98 -8.14
CA GLU A 99 -9.21 -15.19 -9.51
C GLU A 99 -8.11 -14.88 -10.52
N GLN A 100 -8.02 -15.69 -11.58
CA GLN A 100 -7.11 -15.40 -12.68
C GLN A 100 -7.68 -14.26 -13.53
N TYR A 101 -7.13 -13.08 -13.35
CA TYR A 101 -7.51 -11.90 -14.09
C TYR A 101 -6.32 -10.96 -14.27
N THR A 102 -6.09 -10.54 -15.50
CA THR A 102 -5.12 -9.49 -15.84
C THR A 102 -5.92 -8.28 -16.34
N ALA A 103 -5.75 -7.14 -15.67
CA ALA A 103 -6.49 -5.92 -16.00
C ALA A 103 -6.17 -5.42 -17.43
N LYS A 104 -7.18 -4.82 -18.11
CA LYS A 104 -7.11 -4.46 -19.55
C LYS A 104 -5.93 -3.58 -19.94
N ASN A 105 -5.47 -2.72 -19.05
CA ASN A 105 -4.36 -1.78 -19.32
C ASN A 105 -3.01 -2.24 -18.75
N ASP A 106 -2.91 -3.46 -18.23
CA ASP A 106 -1.70 -3.99 -17.60
C ASP A 106 -0.47 -3.89 -18.53
N ASN A 107 -0.64 -4.20 -19.82
CA ASN A 107 0.42 -4.15 -20.81
C ASN A 107 0.94 -2.74 -21.13
N LYS A 108 0.27 -1.68 -20.67
CA LYS A 108 0.72 -0.28 -20.80
C LYS A 108 1.65 0.15 -19.66
N LEU A 109 1.68 -0.62 -18.57
CA LEU A 109 2.57 -0.37 -17.43
C LEU A 109 4.02 -0.77 -17.77
N PRO A 110 5.01 -0.19 -17.09
CA PRO A 110 6.38 -0.68 -17.15
C PRO A 110 6.44 -2.18 -16.84
N LYS A 111 7.28 -2.93 -17.55
CA LYS A 111 7.35 -4.40 -17.44
C LYS A 111 7.50 -4.91 -16.00
N ALA A 112 8.22 -4.19 -15.16
CA ALA A 112 8.40 -4.52 -13.74
C ALA A 112 7.10 -4.43 -12.92
N TYR A 113 6.12 -3.65 -13.40
CA TYR A 113 4.84 -3.42 -12.72
C TYR A 113 3.67 -4.16 -13.36
N GLN A 114 3.89 -4.89 -14.46
CA GLN A 114 2.87 -5.76 -15.05
C GLN A 114 2.56 -6.96 -14.16
N CYS A 115 1.37 -7.53 -14.34
CA CYS A 115 0.94 -8.75 -13.69
C CYS A 115 1.84 -9.92 -14.10
N GLN A 116 2.50 -10.56 -13.15
CA GLN A 116 3.45 -11.65 -13.40
C GLN A 116 2.87 -13.03 -13.07
N ASN A 117 1.88 -13.09 -12.16
CA ASN A 117 1.29 -14.33 -11.67
C ASN A 117 -0.16 -14.57 -12.12
N GLY A 118 -0.68 -13.71 -13.01
CA GLY A 118 -2.01 -13.82 -13.59
C GLY A 118 -3.17 -13.37 -12.70
N CYS A 119 -2.92 -12.91 -11.46
CA CYS A 119 -4.00 -12.54 -10.55
C CYS A 119 -3.78 -11.22 -9.79
N VAL A 120 -2.58 -10.66 -9.79
CA VAL A 120 -2.28 -9.43 -9.03
C VAL A 120 -2.11 -8.24 -9.95
N THR A 121 -2.97 -7.25 -9.82
CA THR A 121 -2.86 -5.94 -10.47
C THR A 121 -2.09 -4.99 -9.57
N LYS A 122 -0.93 -4.53 -10.02
CA LYS A 122 -0.11 -3.54 -9.31
C LYS A 122 -0.62 -2.13 -9.64
N TYR A 123 -0.84 -1.29 -8.63
CA TYR A 123 -1.47 0.02 -8.83
C TYR A 123 -0.72 1.20 -8.23
N CYS A 124 0.11 0.98 -7.20
CA CYS A 124 0.94 2.03 -6.62
C CYS A 124 2.29 1.47 -6.17
N LEU A 125 3.21 2.37 -5.83
CA LEU A 125 4.51 2.06 -5.26
C LEU A 125 4.53 2.52 -3.81
N ASP A 126 4.95 1.63 -2.94
CA ASP A 126 5.15 1.86 -1.51
C ASP A 126 6.64 2.00 -1.22
N GLY A 127 7.04 3.15 -0.68
CA GLY A 127 8.40 3.37 -0.20
C GLY A 127 8.56 2.75 1.19
N SER A 128 9.18 1.58 1.25
CA SER A 128 9.37 0.87 2.51
C SER A 128 10.54 1.43 3.31
N GLY A 129 10.47 1.28 4.64
CA GLY A 129 11.54 1.60 5.54
C GLY A 129 11.83 3.08 5.74
N CYS A 130 10.90 3.96 5.40
CA CYS A 130 10.97 5.38 5.75
C CYS A 130 10.87 5.56 7.26
N LEU A 131 11.43 6.67 7.75
CA LEU A 131 11.38 7.00 9.17
C LEU A 131 10.48 8.22 9.39
N ILE A 132 9.63 8.14 10.41
CA ILE A 132 8.98 9.31 10.99
C ILE A 132 9.75 9.72 12.23
N VAL A 133 10.14 10.99 12.32
CA VAL A 133 10.93 11.54 13.43
C VAL A 133 10.13 12.63 14.12
N ASN A 134 9.78 12.45 15.39
CA ASN A 134 9.10 13.48 16.18
C ASN A 134 10.12 14.47 16.70
N LYS A 135 9.98 15.74 16.26
CA LYS A 135 10.93 16.81 16.57
C LYS A 135 11.00 17.12 18.05
N ALA A 136 9.86 17.21 18.71
CA ALA A 136 9.78 17.58 20.13
C ALA A 136 10.37 16.49 21.03
N VAL A 137 10.06 15.20 20.74
CA VAL A 137 10.61 14.09 21.51
C VAL A 137 12.13 13.96 21.32
N CYS A 138 12.64 14.07 20.08
CA CYS A 138 14.07 14.08 19.82
C CYS A 138 14.79 15.21 20.58
N THR A 139 14.26 16.44 20.51
CA THR A 139 14.83 17.58 21.22
C THR A 139 14.85 17.34 22.74
N LYS A 140 13.81 16.73 23.31
CA LYS A 140 13.72 16.38 24.72
C LYS A 140 14.76 15.35 25.15
N LEU A 141 15.15 14.45 24.23
CA LEU A 141 16.22 13.48 24.41
C LEU A 141 17.62 14.07 24.13
N GLY A 142 17.72 15.37 23.81
CA GLY A 142 19.00 16.01 23.47
C GLY A 142 19.49 15.70 22.06
N ILE A 143 18.61 15.19 21.17
CA ILE A 143 18.94 14.83 19.79
C ILE A 143 18.41 15.93 18.84
N ASP A 144 19.28 16.43 17.97
CA ASP A 144 18.80 17.22 16.81
C ASP A 144 17.96 16.31 15.89
N PRO A 145 16.65 16.55 15.70
CA PRO A 145 15.81 15.73 14.85
C PRO A 145 16.30 15.70 13.39
N ASN A 146 17.05 16.71 12.95
CA ASN A 146 17.64 16.74 11.62
C ASN A 146 18.92 15.90 11.51
N SER A 147 19.46 15.41 12.61
CA SER A 147 20.62 14.50 12.62
C SER A 147 20.26 13.05 12.32
N ILE A 148 18.96 12.72 12.33
CA ILE A 148 18.48 11.39 11.92
C ILE A 148 18.36 11.38 10.40
N LYS A 149 19.26 10.64 9.73
CA LYS A 149 19.34 10.55 8.26
C LYS A 149 19.08 9.14 7.74
N GLY A 150 19.15 8.14 8.59
CA GLY A 150 18.96 6.75 8.17
C GLY A 150 19.00 5.77 9.33
N TYR A 151 19.11 4.51 8.97
CA TYR A 151 19.06 3.41 9.95
C TYR A 151 20.23 3.40 10.93
N ALA A 152 21.43 3.79 10.48
CA ALA A 152 22.59 3.84 11.34
C ALA A 152 22.38 4.78 12.55
N ASP A 153 21.64 5.86 12.37
CA ASP A 153 21.32 6.82 13.42
C ASP A 153 20.38 6.26 14.49
N LEU A 154 19.63 5.20 14.18
CA LEU A 154 18.75 4.52 15.15
C LEU A 154 19.51 3.81 16.26
N LEU A 155 20.82 3.62 16.10
CA LEU A 155 21.67 3.03 17.11
C LEU A 155 22.22 4.03 18.14
N LYS A 156 21.81 5.30 18.07
CA LYS A 156 22.17 6.32 19.09
C LYS A 156 21.63 5.87 20.46
N PRO A 157 22.46 5.86 21.53
CA PRO A 157 22.05 5.36 22.84
C PRO A 157 20.81 6.06 23.40
N GLU A 158 20.65 7.35 23.12
CA GLU A 158 19.55 8.19 23.58
C GLU A 158 18.19 7.77 22.99
N LEU A 159 18.20 7.05 21.88
CA LEU A 159 16.98 6.53 21.22
C LEU A 159 16.52 5.20 21.82
N LYS A 160 17.27 4.58 22.73
CA LYS A 160 16.90 3.27 23.29
C LYS A 160 15.54 3.33 24.00
N GLY A 161 14.59 2.49 23.54
CA GLY A 161 13.22 2.45 24.05
C GLY A 161 12.32 3.58 23.53
N HIS A 162 12.83 4.45 22.64
CA HIS A 162 12.07 5.54 22.03
C HIS A 162 11.85 5.34 20.53
N ILE A 163 12.12 4.15 20.01
CA ILE A 163 11.88 3.76 18.62
C ILE A 163 10.74 2.76 18.58
N ALA A 164 9.82 2.91 17.62
CA ALA A 164 8.77 1.94 17.35
C ALA A 164 8.95 1.29 15.97
N MET A 165 8.72 -0.01 15.89
CA MET A 165 8.65 -0.79 14.66
C MET A 165 7.56 -1.86 14.77
N GLY A 166 7.04 -2.33 13.65
CA GLY A 166 6.08 -3.43 13.59
C GLY A 166 6.71 -4.81 13.72
N ASN A 167 5.87 -5.81 13.99
CA ASN A 167 6.30 -7.21 13.91
C ASN A 167 6.26 -7.69 12.44
N PRO A 168 7.40 -8.09 11.83
CA PRO A 168 7.46 -8.57 10.45
C PRO A 168 6.58 -9.80 10.15
N ALA A 169 6.28 -10.62 11.16
CA ALA A 169 5.42 -11.78 10.99
C ALA A 169 3.93 -11.41 10.93
N ALA A 170 3.53 -10.25 11.47
CA ALA A 170 2.13 -9.83 11.59
C ALA A 170 1.73 -8.70 10.61
N SER A 171 2.69 -7.93 10.10
CA SER A 171 2.46 -6.76 9.27
C SER A 171 3.28 -6.82 7.98
N SER A 172 2.64 -6.59 6.84
CA SER A 172 3.32 -6.54 5.53
C SER A 172 4.28 -5.36 5.42
N SER A 173 3.95 -4.21 5.99
CA SER A 173 4.87 -3.07 6.04
C SER A 173 6.08 -3.36 6.92
N ALA A 174 5.89 -3.94 8.11
CA ALA A 174 7.02 -4.32 8.96
C ALA A 174 7.92 -5.39 8.31
N TRP A 175 7.35 -6.31 7.54
CA TRP A 175 8.12 -7.23 6.71
C TRP A 175 8.96 -6.46 5.68
N ALA A 176 8.35 -5.53 4.95
CA ALA A 176 9.06 -4.70 3.97
C ALA A 176 10.14 -3.81 4.61
N GLU A 177 9.90 -3.32 5.82
CA GLU A 177 10.89 -2.57 6.62
C GLU A 177 12.10 -3.44 7.02
N LEU A 178 11.86 -4.70 7.43
CA LEU A 178 12.93 -5.65 7.72
C LEU A 178 13.73 -5.99 6.46
N THR A 179 13.07 -6.32 5.34
CA THR A 179 13.77 -6.65 4.09
C THR A 179 14.56 -5.46 3.55
N ASN A 180 14.05 -4.23 3.72
CA ASN A 180 14.79 -3.03 3.39
C ASN A 180 16.07 -2.89 4.21
N MET A 181 16.01 -3.06 5.53
CA MET A 181 17.21 -3.06 6.39
C MET A 181 18.20 -4.13 5.94
N LEU A 182 17.74 -5.35 5.65
CA LEU A 182 18.59 -6.44 5.19
C LEU A 182 19.22 -6.15 3.83
N ALA A 183 18.52 -5.44 2.96
CA ALA A 183 19.04 -5.06 1.64
C ALA A 183 20.17 -4.02 1.71
N VAL A 184 20.14 -3.10 2.71
CA VAL A 184 21.00 -1.91 2.70
C VAL A 184 22.02 -1.82 3.85
N MET A 185 21.86 -2.58 4.94
CA MET A 185 22.72 -2.46 6.12
C MET A 185 23.89 -3.44 6.16
N GLY A 186 24.04 -4.31 5.17
CA GLY A 186 25.16 -5.24 5.04
C GLY A 186 26.30 -4.69 4.21
N LYS A 187 27.36 -5.47 4.07
CA LYS A 187 28.41 -5.27 3.06
C LYS A 187 27.90 -5.65 1.66
N LYS A 188 27.02 -6.64 1.62
CA LYS A 188 26.22 -7.07 0.48
C LYS A 188 24.77 -7.18 0.94
N PRO A 189 23.78 -7.03 0.04
CA PRO A 189 22.39 -7.25 0.39
C PRO A 189 22.19 -8.61 1.08
N TYR A 190 21.43 -8.63 2.15
CA TYR A 190 20.98 -9.81 2.90
C TYR A 190 22.09 -10.65 3.57
N ASP A 191 23.30 -10.10 3.73
CA ASP A 191 24.42 -10.80 4.38
C ASP A 191 24.30 -10.79 5.94
N GLU A 192 25.19 -11.54 6.61
CA GLU A 192 25.21 -11.60 8.07
C GLU A 192 25.48 -10.23 8.73
N LYS A 193 26.14 -9.29 8.04
CA LYS A 193 26.36 -7.95 8.56
C LYS A 193 25.06 -7.14 8.65
N ALA A 194 24.13 -7.36 7.73
CA ALA A 194 22.79 -6.79 7.83
C ALA A 194 22.04 -7.34 9.05
N TRP A 195 22.16 -8.63 9.32
CA TRP A 195 21.58 -9.24 10.52
C TRP A 195 22.23 -8.77 11.83
N GLU A 196 23.53 -8.53 11.86
CA GLU A 196 24.22 -7.91 13.01
C GLU A 196 23.65 -6.50 13.29
N PHE A 197 23.30 -5.75 12.25
CA PHE A 197 22.59 -4.48 12.42
C PHE A 197 21.20 -4.70 13.02
N VAL A 198 20.42 -5.63 12.48
CA VAL A 198 19.08 -5.95 12.99
C VAL A 198 19.11 -6.35 14.46
N GLU A 199 20.10 -7.16 14.89
CA GLU A 199 20.28 -7.53 16.31
C GLU A 199 20.52 -6.30 17.21
N LYS A 200 21.35 -5.35 16.79
CA LYS A 200 21.59 -4.09 17.51
C LYS A 200 20.33 -3.22 17.53
N PHE A 201 19.64 -3.15 16.41
CA PHE A 201 18.44 -2.37 16.28
C PHE A 201 17.29 -2.92 17.15
N VAL A 202 17.10 -4.23 17.21
CA VAL A 202 16.08 -4.84 18.09
C VAL A 202 16.37 -4.55 19.56
N LYS A 203 17.65 -4.51 19.97
CA LYS A 203 18.02 -4.08 21.33
C LYS A 203 17.68 -2.62 21.61
N GLN A 204 17.74 -1.76 20.58
CA GLN A 204 17.32 -0.35 20.68
C GLN A 204 15.80 -0.19 20.84
N LEU A 205 15.00 -1.07 20.20
CA LEU A 205 13.54 -1.08 20.38
C LEU A 205 13.14 -1.30 21.84
N ASN A 206 13.95 -2.03 22.63
CA ASN A 206 13.70 -2.29 24.06
C ASN A 206 12.27 -2.80 24.32
N GLY A 207 11.77 -3.68 23.44
CA GLY A 207 10.45 -4.28 23.53
C GLY A 207 9.32 -3.49 22.83
N THR A 208 9.59 -2.31 22.28
CA THR A 208 8.59 -1.51 21.55
C THR A 208 8.38 -2.07 20.13
N ILE A 209 7.68 -3.20 20.05
CA ILE A 209 7.32 -3.88 18.80
C ILE A 209 5.80 -3.94 18.74
N LEU A 210 5.20 -3.29 17.72
CA LEU A 210 3.77 -3.10 17.61
C LEU A 210 3.16 -4.08 16.61
N SER A 211 1.87 -4.39 16.79
CA SER A 211 1.15 -5.29 15.87
C SER A 211 0.64 -4.59 14.61
N SER A 212 0.52 -3.26 14.65
CA SER A 212 -0.09 -2.43 13.60
C SER A 212 0.85 -1.32 13.16
N SER A 213 1.01 -1.14 11.84
CA SER A 213 1.75 -0.02 11.26
C SER A 213 1.12 1.34 11.59
N SER A 214 -0.21 1.40 11.68
CA SER A 214 -0.90 2.64 12.04
C SER A 214 -0.58 3.10 13.46
N ALA A 215 -0.39 2.19 14.41
CA ALA A 215 0.03 2.53 15.76
C ALA A 215 1.43 3.17 15.79
N ILE A 216 2.32 2.77 14.87
CA ILE A 216 3.68 3.30 14.78
C ILE A 216 3.68 4.78 14.39
N TYR A 217 3.13 5.09 13.20
CA TYR A 217 3.21 6.46 12.70
C TYR A 217 2.30 7.42 13.46
N LYS A 218 1.10 6.97 13.90
CA LYS A 218 0.20 7.78 14.74
C LYS A 218 0.81 8.03 16.11
N GLY A 219 1.34 7.00 16.79
CA GLY A 219 2.00 7.14 18.09
C GLY A 219 3.22 8.04 18.01
N THR A 220 4.05 7.91 16.96
CA THR A 220 5.20 8.81 16.76
C THR A 220 4.74 10.24 16.50
N ASN A 221 3.74 10.47 15.65
CA ASN A 221 3.20 11.81 15.43
C ASN A 221 2.66 12.44 16.73
N ASN A 222 2.02 11.64 17.58
CA ASN A 222 1.47 12.07 18.86
C ASN A 222 2.51 12.26 19.97
N GLY A 223 3.78 11.90 19.73
CA GLY A 223 4.87 12.07 20.70
C GLY A 223 5.07 10.92 21.68
N GLU A 224 4.53 9.74 21.39
CA GLU A 224 4.77 8.51 22.18
C GLU A 224 6.18 7.97 21.90
N TYR A 225 6.68 8.13 20.68
CA TYR A 225 8.00 7.68 20.24
C TYR A 225 8.79 8.83 19.60
N ALA A 226 10.12 8.77 19.70
CA ALA A 226 11.00 9.71 19.01
C ALA A 226 11.11 9.40 17.52
N VAL A 227 11.18 8.11 17.18
CA VAL A 227 11.28 7.62 15.80
C VAL A 227 10.37 6.42 15.60
N GLY A 228 9.66 6.40 14.46
CA GLY A 228 8.95 5.23 13.99
C GLY A 228 9.54 4.75 12.67
N VAL A 229 9.72 3.43 12.51
CA VAL A 229 10.01 2.82 11.22
C VAL A 229 8.70 2.52 10.53
N SER A 230 8.49 3.04 9.32
CA SER A 230 7.21 3.00 8.63
C SER A 230 7.42 3.05 7.12
N TYR A 231 6.41 3.44 6.37
CA TYR A 231 6.42 3.52 4.91
C TYR A 231 5.89 4.88 4.43
N GLU A 232 6.19 5.26 3.20
CA GLU A 232 6.02 6.63 2.71
C GLU A 232 4.57 7.14 2.79
N ASP A 233 3.60 6.35 2.30
CA ASP A 233 2.20 6.78 2.13
C ASP A 233 1.61 7.45 3.39
N PRO A 234 1.53 6.80 4.57
CA PRO A 234 0.93 7.45 5.74
C PRO A 234 1.78 8.61 6.28
N LEU A 235 3.11 8.58 6.07
CA LEU A 235 3.97 9.66 6.55
C LEU A 235 3.77 10.95 5.75
N VAL A 236 3.67 10.82 4.43
CA VAL A 236 3.31 11.95 3.56
C VAL A 236 1.88 12.40 3.85
N GLY A 237 0.96 11.47 4.13
CA GLY A 237 -0.41 11.77 4.56
C GLY A 237 -0.45 12.69 5.76
N LEU A 238 0.32 12.40 6.81
CA LEU A 238 0.43 13.28 7.98
C LEU A 238 0.90 14.70 7.62
N LEU A 239 1.88 14.82 6.70
CA LEU A 239 2.36 16.14 6.26
C LEU A 239 1.30 16.91 5.47
N VAL A 240 0.58 16.22 4.57
CA VAL A 240 -0.54 16.79 3.80
C VAL A 240 -1.66 17.27 4.74
N ASP A 241 -1.94 16.51 5.79
CA ASP A 241 -2.92 16.86 6.82
C ASP A 241 -2.42 17.96 7.80
N GLY A 242 -1.22 18.53 7.55
CA GLY A 242 -0.69 19.68 8.27
C GLY A 242 0.18 19.37 9.48
N ALA A 243 0.68 18.15 9.64
CA ALA A 243 1.61 17.82 10.70
C ALA A 243 2.95 18.58 10.51
N THR A 244 3.29 19.46 11.43
CA THR A 244 4.53 20.26 11.44
C THR A 244 5.57 19.75 12.44
N GLY A 245 5.14 18.92 13.40
CA GLY A 245 5.95 18.39 14.50
C GLY A 245 6.84 17.21 14.12
N ILE A 246 6.82 16.79 12.87
CA ILE A 246 7.55 15.60 12.39
C ILE A 246 8.48 15.92 11.23
N ASN A 247 9.47 15.03 11.01
CA ASN A 247 10.22 14.91 9.77
C ASN A 247 9.94 13.54 9.17
N VAL A 248 9.82 13.46 7.84
CA VAL A 248 9.87 12.20 7.09
C VAL A 248 11.28 12.04 6.53
N VAL A 249 11.91 10.91 6.83
CA VAL A 249 13.28 10.63 6.45
C VAL A 249 13.34 9.39 5.57
N TYR A 250 13.90 9.55 4.38
CA TYR A 250 14.26 8.44 3.49
C TYR A 250 15.68 8.03 3.84
N PRO A 251 15.91 6.77 4.26
CA PRO A 251 17.22 6.37 4.76
C PRO A 251 18.34 6.64 3.78
N ALA A 252 19.41 7.26 4.26
CA ALA A 252 20.61 7.53 3.46
C ALA A 252 21.28 6.26 2.94
N GLU A 253 21.06 5.14 3.60
CA GLU A 253 21.50 3.80 3.19
C GLU A 253 20.73 3.31 1.97
N GLY A 254 19.46 3.69 1.81
CA GLY A 254 18.59 3.40 0.69
C GLY A 254 17.18 3.00 1.13
N ALA A 255 16.20 3.34 0.31
CA ALA A 255 14.81 2.94 0.47
C ALA A 255 14.36 2.08 -0.72
N VAL A 256 13.69 0.96 -0.42
CA VAL A 256 13.10 0.06 -1.42
C VAL A 256 11.69 0.55 -1.75
N TRP A 257 11.33 0.44 -3.02
CA TRP A 257 10.00 0.79 -3.53
C TRP A 257 9.31 -0.47 -4.02
N LEU A 258 8.27 -0.87 -3.29
CA LEU A 258 7.54 -2.10 -3.56
C LEU A 258 6.22 -1.79 -4.26
N PRO A 259 5.88 -2.49 -5.35
CA PRO A 259 4.56 -2.39 -5.92
C PRO A 259 3.53 -2.98 -4.96
N ALA A 260 2.52 -2.19 -4.59
CA ALA A 260 1.34 -2.70 -3.92
C ALA A 260 0.33 -3.19 -4.96
N GLY A 261 -0.34 -4.28 -4.65
CA GLY A 261 -1.27 -4.93 -5.55
C GLY A 261 -2.67 -5.09 -4.98
N ALA A 262 -3.59 -5.29 -5.90
CA ALA A 262 -4.97 -5.68 -5.65
C ALA A 262 -5.28 -6.98 -6.41
N ALA A 263 -6.16 -7.82 -5.88
CA ALA A 263 -6.54 -9.08 -6.51
C ALA A 263 -8.01 -9.39 -6.26
N ILE A 264 -8.66 -10.00 -7.24
CA ILE A 264 -10.05 -10.46 -7.13
C ILE A 264 -10.07 -11.75 -6.31
N ILE A 265 -10.94 -11.82 -5.31
CA ILE A 265 -11.11 -13.02 -4.50
C ILE A 265 -11.81 -14.09 -5.33
N LYS A 266 -11.29 -15.31 -5.30
CA LYS A 266 -11.85 -16.43 -6.09
C LYS A 266 -13.28 -16.73 -5.67
N GLY A 267 -14.18 -16.76 -6.65
CA GLY A 267 -15.60 -16.99 -6.40
C GLY A 267 -16.34 -15.71 -5.93
N ALA A 268 -15.75 -14.52 -6.12
CA ALA A 268 -16.39 -13.24 -5.87
C ALA A 268 -17.79 -13.16 -6.44
N LYS A 269 -18.74 -12.64 -5.66
CA LYS A 269 -20.16 -12.54 -6.05
C LYS A 269 -20.37 -11.42 -7.08
N ASN A 270 -19.63 -10.34 -6.96
CA ASN A 270 -19.69 -9.15 -7.82
C ASN A 270 -18.48 -9.10 -8.77
N MET A 271 -18.23 -10.22 -9.46
CA MET A 271 -17.05 -10.45 -10.31
C MET A 271 -16.84 -9.35 -11.37
N ASP A 272 -17.90 -8.90 -12.04
CA ASP A 272 -17.79 -7.89 -13.10
C ASP A 272 -17.41 -6.53 -12.53
N ASN A 273 -17.95 -6.13 -11.37
CA ASN A 273 -17.58 -4.91 -10.68
C ASN A 273 -16.14 -4.98 -10.15
N ALA A 274 -15.69 -6.15 -9.67
CA ALA A 274 -14.31 -6.35 -9.24
C ALA A 274 -13.32 -6.21 -10.41
N LYS A 275 -13.63 -6.78 -11.58
CA LYS A 275 -12.84 -6.60 -12.81
C LYS A 275 -12.82 -5.14 -13.26
N LEU A 276 -13.99 -4.48 -13.26
CA LEU A 276 -14.12 -3.09 -13.63
C LEU A 276 -13.27 -2.19 -12.71
N PHE A 277 -13.25 -2.48 -11.40
CA PHE A 277 -12.41 -1.75 -10.44
C PHE A 277 -10.92 -1.88 -10.78
N LEU A 278 -10.42 -3.10 -11.04
CA LEU A 278 -9.01 -3.31 -11.39
C LEU A 278 -8.63 -2.65 -12.72
N ASP A 279 -9.52 -2.73 -13.73
CA ASP A 279 -9.31 -2.07 -15.02
C ASP A 279 -9.22 -0.55 -14.88
N TRP A 280 -10.13 0.04 -14.09
CA TRP A 280 -10.15 1.47 -13.81
C TRP A 280 -8.94 1.89 -12.96
N LEU A 281 -8.58 1.13 -11.93
CA LEU A 281 -7.52 1.47 -10.99
C LEU A 281 -6.17 1.71 -11.67
N ILE A 282 -5.88 0.98 -12.76
CA ILE A 282 -4.65 1.16 -13.55
C ILE A 282 -4.86 1.91 -14.88
N SER A 283 -6.05 2.46 -15.11
CA SER A 283 -6.29 3.42 -16.20
C SER A 283 -5.62 4.76 -15.86
N ASP A 284 -5.49 5.65 -16.87
CA ASP A 284 -4.94 6.98 -16.63
C ASP A 284 -5.76 7.75 -15.57
N GLU A 285 -7.09 7.59 -15.56
CA GLU A 285 -7.98 8.21 -14.59
C GLU A 285 -7.78 7.65 -13.18
N GLY A 286 -7.84 6.32 -13.00
CA GLY A 286 -7.59 5.69 -11.70
C GLY A 286 -6.21 6.00 -11.15
N GLN A 287 -5.19 6.05 -12.01
CA GLN A 287 -3.85 6.45 -11.63
C GLN A 287 -3.73 7.93 -11.24
N GLN A 288 -4.56 8.82 -11.81
CA GLN A 288 -4.68 10.20 -11.36
C GLN A 288 -5.32 10.29 -9.97
N GLU A 289 -6.29 9.43 -9.65
CA GLU A 289 -6.84 9.36 -8.30
C GLU A 289 -5.82 8.81 -7.30
N VAL A 290 -5.07 7.77 -7.66
CA VAL A 290 -3.93 7.30 -6.86
C VAL A 290 -2.92 8.43 -6.63
N ALA A 291 -2.66 9.28 -7.63
CA ALA A 291 -1.74 10.41 -7.52
C ALA A 291 -2.22 11.53 -6.58
N LYS A 292 -3.52 11.66 -6.37
CA LYS A 292 -4.10 12.59 -5.37
C LYS A 292 -3.92 12.06 -3.94
N SER A 293 -3.81 10.74 -3.81
CA SER A 293 -3.48 10.10 -2.54
C SER A 293 -2.02 10.31 -2.17
N THR A 294 -1.60 9.68 -1.11
CA THR A 294 -0.23 9.71 -0.62
C THR A 294 0.61 8.50 -1.03
N ALA A 295 0.09 7.66 -1.95
CA ALA A 295 0.85 6.60 -2.61
C ALA A 295 1.35 7.06 -3.99
N ARG A 296 2.46 6.51 -4.46
CA ARG A 296 3.00 6.85 -5.79
C ARG A 296 2.37 5.97 -6.87
N PRO A 297 1.82 6.54 -7.96
CA PRO A 297 1.29 5.76 -9.08
C PRO A 297 2.34 4.83 -9.71
N VAL A 298 1.91 3.66 -10.19
CA VAL A 298 2.79 2.79 -11.00
C VAL A 298 2.96 3.30 -12.44
N ASN A 299 2.06 4.18 -12.91
CA ASN A 299 2.20 4.83 -14.21
C ASN A 299 3.22 5.98 -14.10
N PRO A 300 4.42 5.87 -14.71
CA PRO A 300 5.48 6.86 -14.56
C PRO A 300 5.18 8.21 -15.20
N LYS A 301 4.11 8.31 -16.02
CA LYS A 301 3.66 9.56 -16.64
C LYS A 301 2.81 10.41 -15.69
N ILE A 302 2.33 9.81 -14.59
CA ILE A 302 1.46 10.45 -13.61
C ILE A 302 2.26 10.66 -12.33
N GLN A 303 2.28 11.89 -11.83
CA GLN A 303 3.01 12.26 -10.63
C GLN A 303 2.05 12.70 -9.53
N ASN A 304 2.42 12.43 -8.29
CA ASN A 304 1.66 12.90 -7.13
C ASN A 304 1.50 14.42 -7.15
N THR A 305 0.34 14.88 -6.72
CA THR A 305 -0.02 16.30 -6.69
C THR A 305 0.45 17.02 -5.42
N ALA A 306 0.68 16.29 -4.32
CA ALA A 306 1.09 16.86 -3.05
C ALA A 306 2.56 17.32 -3.10
N LYS A 307 2.81 18.56 -2.62
CA LYS A 307 4.15 19.21 -2.58
C LYS A 307 5.09 18.57 -1.56
N GLU A 308 4.55 17.81 -0.65
CA GLU A 308 5.24 17.10 0.43
C GLU A 308 6.08 15.93 -0.08
N PHE A 309 5.81 15.45 -1.32
CA PHE A 309 6.61 14.39 -1.92
C PHE A 309 8.00 14.86 -2.31
N ILE A 310 9.01 14.12 -1.87
CA ILE A 310 10.38 14.31 -2.34
C ILE A 310 10.52 13.58 -3.70
N PRO A 311 11.06 14.24 -4.74
CA PRO A 311 11.32 13.59 -6.02
C PRO A 311 12.26 12.39 -5.89
N PHE A 312 12.02 11.31 -6.65
CA PHE A 312 12.89 10.13 -6.66
C PHE A 312 14.36 10.45 -6.90
N SER A 313 14.67 11.49 -7.68
CA SER A 313 16.04 11.94 -7.93
C SER A 313 16.81 12.39 -6.68
N LYS A 314 16.10 12.65 -5.57
CA LYS A 314 16.67 13.02 -4.26
C LYS A 314 16.69 11.89 -3.25
N ILE A 315 16.19 10.71 -3.63
CA ILE A 315 16.11 9.54 -2.77
C ILE A 315 17.10 8.50 -3.27
N LYS A 316 17.89 7.93 -2.36
CA LYS A 316 18.71 6.77 -2.69
C LYS A 316 17.81 5.54 -2.77
N VAL A 317 17.47 5.14 -3.99
CA VAL A 317 16.64 3.95 -4.24
C VAL A 317 17.49 2.70 -4.07
N ALA A 318 17.00 1.75 -3.30
CA ALA A 318 17.52 0.39 -3.19
C ALA A 318 16.56 -0.60 -3.89
N TYR A 319 17.06 -1.77 -4.20
CA TYR A 319 16.28 -2.81 -4.89
C TYR A 319 16.17 -4.05 -4.01
N GLU A 320 14.97 -4.61 -3.98
CA GLU A 320 14.70 -5.86 -3.29
C GLU A 320 14.80 -7.05 -4.26
N ASP A 321 15.43 -8.11 -3.81
CA ASP A 321 15.35 -9.41 -4.47
C ASP A 321 14.07 -10.11 -4.00
N TYR A 322 12.99 -9.94 -4.79
CA TYR A 322 11.65 -10.42 -4.43
C TYR A 322 11.59 -11.94 -4.25
N ASP A 323 12.27 -12.70 -5.09
CA ASP A 323 12.28 -14.16 -5.01
C ASP A 323 13.02 -14.62 -3.74
N LEU A 324 14.18 -14.04 -3.48
CA LEU A 324 14.95 -14.33 -2.27
C LEU A 324 14.15 -14.00 -1.02
N CYS A 325 13.55 -12.81 -0.95
CA CYS A 325 12.76 -12.36 0.19
C CYS A 325 11.52 -13.24 0.39
N ALA A 326 10.79 -13.57 -0.69
CA ALA A 326 9.61 -14.42 -0.63
C ALA A 326 9.95 -15.83 -0.12
N ASN A 327 11.02 -16.44 -0.66
CA ASN A 327 11.45 -17.79 -0.30
C ASN A 327 11.99 -17.89 1.14
N ASN A 328 12.48 -16.79 1.70
CA ASN A 328 13.06 -16.77 3.06
C ASN A 328 12.11 -16.17 4.11
N LYS A 329 10.88 -15.79 3.76
CA LYS A 329 9.99 -15.05 4.67
C LYS A 329 9.81 -15.75 6.01
N ASP A 330 9.45 -17.00 6.01
CA ASP A 330 9.18 -17.75 7.24
C ASP A 330 10.47 -17.91 8.10
N ALA A 331 11.59 -18.21 7.45
CA ALA A 331 12.89 -18.34 8.13
C ALA A 331 13.39 -17.01 8.72
N TRP A 332 13.22 -15.90 7.99
CA TRP A 332 13.64 -14.59 8.46
C TRP A 332 12.71 -14.04 9.55
N CYS A 333 11.42 -14.30 9.48
CA CYS A 333 10.51 -14.00 10.58
C CYS A 333 10.82 -14.81 11.84
N ALA A 334 11.18 -16.09 11.70
CA ALA A 334 11.62 -16.91 12.82
C ALA A 334 12.91 -16.36 13.44
N ARG A 335 13.92 -16.01 12.62
CA ARG A 335 15.17 -15.38 13.08
C ARG A 335 14.92 -14.05 13.80
N TRP A 336 14.05 -13.21 13.28
CA TRP A 336 13.61 -11.98 13.95
C TRP A 336 13.05 -12.28 15.35
N ASN A 337 12.13 -13.23 15.46
CA ASN A 337 11.52 -13.61 16.73
C ASN A 337 12.54 -14.14 17.74
N GLU A 338 13.55 -14.92 17.29
CA GLU A 338 14.66 -15.36 18.14
C GLU A 338 15.50 -14.18 18.64
N ILE A 339 15.82 -13.21 17.78
CA ILE A 339 16.55 -12.01 18.15
C ILE A 339 15.77 -11.22 19.20
N VAL A 340 14.47 -11.04 19.00
CA VAL A 340 13.58 -10.37 19.97
C VAL A 340 13.54 -11.10 21.30
N ALA A 341 13.45 -12.42 21.30
CA ALA A 341 13.44 -13.22 22.52
C ALA A 341 14.76 -13.10 23.32
N LYS A 342 15.90 -13.02 22.61
CA LYS A 342 17.23 -12.85 23.22
C LYS A 342 17.52 -11.41 23.67
N SER A 343 16.73 -10.43 23.25
CA SER A 343 16.91 -9.01 23.57
C SER A 343 16.18 -8.55 24.83
N LYS A 344 15.33 -9.41 25.38
CA LYS A 344 14.60 -9.23 26.64
C LYS A 344 15.51 -9.63 27.83
#